data_43122ca3d571ca8e49cf16bb75624bb9
#
_entry.id   43122ca3d571ca8e49cf16bb75624bb9
#
_cell.length_a   1.000
_cell.length_b   1.000
_cell.length_c   1.000
_cell.angle_alpha   90.00
_cell.angle_beta   90.00
_cell.angle_gamma   90.00
#
_symmetry.space_group_name_H-M   'P 1'
#
loop_
_entity.id
_entity.type
_entity.pdbx_description
1 polymer ?
#
loop_
_entity_poly.entity_id
_entity_poly.type
_entity_poly.pdbx_seq_one_letter_code
_entity_poly.pdbx_strand_id
1 'polypeptide(L)'
;WTMDIFKNNHLYLGHFNELNDPMEAMFNANDLTSQHIKQIQSLKTNILIGCLAQTYTDILMWTHYADNHHGCCIEFEINRIDGDYLEPMNYSTQIEAPQHSNILGESVNILTHKLQPWEYEQEIRYLRQIDRIDYDAHYVNINIITVYLGVKLSKKSATYYQKLITQISPSITIRQLRTEELTWWDGERNK
;
A
#
# COMPACT_ATOMS: atom_id res chain seq x y z
N TRP A 1 -4.75 6.13 13.56
CA TRP A 1 -4.87 5.37 12.31
C TRP A 1 -5.04 3.88 12.58
N THR A 2 -4.07 3.22 13.21
CA THR A 2 -4.09 1.76 13.41
C THR A 2 -5.32 1.28 14.19
N MET A 3 -5.80 2.04 15.16
CA MET A 3 -6.98 1.63 15.95
C MET A 3 -8.29 1.77 15.18
N ASP A 4 -8.38 2.69 14.24
CA ASP A 4 -9.59 2.89 13.43
C ASP A 4 -9.81 1.76 12.43
N ILE A 5 -8.73 1.18 11.88
CA ILE A 5 -8.82 0.01 11.00
C ILE A 5 -9.45 -1.19 11.74
N PHE A 6 -9.13 -1.40 13.01
CA PHE A 6 -9.71 -2.49 13.81
C PHE A 6 -11.17 -2.25 14.22
N LYS A 7 -11.57 -0.99 14.41
CA LYS A 7 -12.93 -0.65 14.80
C LYS A 7 -13.91 -0.71 13.64
N ASN A 8 -13.45 -0.28 12.48
CA ASN A 8 -14.30 -0.03 11.32
C ASN A 8 -14.13 -1.08 10.22
N ASN A 9 -13.11 -1.94 10.29
CA ASN A 9 -12.74 -2.91 9.27
C ASN A 9 -12.62 -2.28 7.88
N HIS A 10 -11.93 -1.14 7.80
CA HIS A 10 -11.71 -0.46 6.54
C HIS A 10 -10.25 -0.02 6.36
N LEU A 11 -9.79 -0.06 5.11
CA LEU A 11 -8.53 0.50 4.66
C LEU A 11 -8.78 1.90 4.12
N TYR A 12 -7.94 2.88 4.50
CA TYR A 12 -7.96 4.23 3.94
C TYR A 12 -7.19 4.26 2.62
N LEU A 13 -7.76 4.92 1.62
CA LEU A 13 -7.15 5.21 0.33
C LEU A 13 -6.77 6.69 0.28
N GLY A 14 -5.50 6.99 0.09
CA GLY A 14 -4.98 8.35 -0.01
C GLY A 14 -4.78 8.81 -1.45
N HIS A 15 -4.43 10.07 -1.63
CA HIS A 15 -3.95 10.59 -2.91
C HIS A 15 -2.44 10.34 -3.06
N PHE A 16 -1.95 10.27 -4.30
CA PHE A 16 -0.52 10.01 -4.57
C PHE A 16 0.43 11.03 -3.93
N ASN A 17 0.00 12.28 -3.74
CA ASN A 17 0.79 13.33 -3.08
C ASN A 17 0.86 13.20 -1.54
N GLU A 18 0.15 12.25 -0.96
CA GLU A 18 0.21 11.90 0.46
C GLU A 18 1.24 10.77 0.74
N LEU A 19 1.78 10.17 -0.33
CA LEU A 19 2.74 9.07 -0.23
C LEU A 19 4.14 9.58 0.09
N ASN A 20 5.00 8.71 0.61
CA ASN A 20 6.32 9.07 1.13
C ASN A 20 7.44 9.16 0.09
N ASP A 21 7.26 8.60 -1.11
CA ASP A 21 8.26 8.68 -2.18
C ASP A 21 8.20 10.07 -2.85
N PRO A 22 9.26 10.90 -2.80
CA PRO A 22 9.26 12.21 -3.45
C PRO A 22 9.21 12.13 -4.99
N MET A 23 9.46 10.95 -5.57
CA MET A 23 9.37 10.68 -7.01
C MET A 23 8.02 10.06 -7.40
N GLU A 24 7.07 9.98 -6.46
CA GLU A 24 5.75 9.36 -6.66
C GLU A 24 4.99 9.99 -7.82
N ALA A 25 4.43 9.13 -8.67
CA ALA A 25 3.63 9.53 -9.82
C ALA A 25 4.35 10.46 -10.83
N MET A 26 5.68 10.50 -10.83
CA MET A 26 6.47 11.17 -11.88
C MET A 26 6.50 10.33 -13.15
N PHE A 27 6.56 11.01 -14.30
CA PHE A 27 6.66 10.35 -15.60
C PHE A 27 7.48 11.21 -16.59
N ASN A 28 8.10 10.58 -17.57
CA ASN A 28 8.79 11.26 -18.65
C ASN A 28 7.76 11.80 -19.67
N ALA A 29 7.74 13.09 -19.85
CA ALA A 29 6.77 13.80 -20.69
C ALA A 29 7.36 14.35 -22.00
N ASN A 30 8.60 13.97 -22.37
CA ASN A 30 9.34 14.60 -23.48
C ASN A 30 8.58 14.56 -24.82
N ASP A 31 7.86 13.48 -25.08
CA ASP A 31 7.13 13.27 -26.35
C ASP A 31 5.63 13.56 -26.25
N LEU A 32 5.17 14.14 -25.12
CA LEU A 32 3.76 14.40 -24.87
C LEU A 32 3.40 15.86 -25.16
N THR A 33 2.20 16.09 -25.72
CA THR A 33 1.66 17.44 -25.86
C THR A 33 1.25 18.02 -24.50
N SER A 34 1.27 19.35 -24.37
CA SER A 34 0.82 20.03 -23.15
C SER A 34 -0.62 19.70 -22.77
N GLN A 35 -1.50 19.43 -23.75
CA GLN A 35 -2.88 19.03 -23.49
C GLN A 35 -2.93 17.61 -22.91
N HIS A 36 -2.16 16.67 -23.45
CA HIS A 36 -2.07 15.29 -22.97
C HIS A 36 -1.56 15.24 -21.52
N ILE A 37 -0.48 15.98 -21.22
CA ILE A 37 0.06 16.09 -19.87
C ILE A 37 -1.00 16.58 -18.87
N LYS A 38 -1.78 17.61 -19.23
CA LYS A 38 -2.87 18.12 -18.38
C LYS A 38 -3.96 17.09 -18.14
N GLN A 39 -4.30 16.28 -19.15
CA GLN A 39 -5.30 15.21 -18.99
C GLN A 39 -4.81 14.12 -18.01
N ILE A 40 -3.57 13.66 -18.15
CA ILE A 40 -2.95 12.70 -17.22
C ILE A 40 -2.94 13.28 -15.79
N GLN A 41 -2.47 14.51 -15.62
CA GLN A 41 -2.40 15.17 -14.31
C GLN A 41 -3.78 15.28 -13.64
N SER A 42 -4.80 15.68 -14.41
CA SER A 42 -6.17 15.76 -13.92
C SER A 42 -6.70 14.40 -13.50
N LEU A 43 -6.47 13.35 -14.28
CA LEU A 43 -7.00 12.03 -13.99
C LEU A 43 -6.29 11.36 -12.80
N LYS A 44 -4.96 11.51 -12.68
CA LYS A 44 -4.21 11.00 -11.52
C LYS A 44 -4.73 11.56 -10.19
N THR A 45 -5.16 12.82 -10.15
CA THR A 45 -5.71 13.43 -8.92
C THR A 45 -7.07 12.85 -8.53
N ASN A 46 -7.74 12.16 -9.45
CA ASN A 46 -9.02 11.51 -9.23
C ASN A 46 -8.88 9.99 -8.97
N ILE A 47 -7.66 9.52 -8.71
CA ILE A 47 -7.41 8.12 -8.35
C ILE A 47 -6.89 8.07 -6.90
N LEU A 48 -7.63 7.35 -6.06
CA LEU A 48 -7.24 7.06 -4.69
C LEU A 48 -6.41 5.77 -4.64
N ILE A 49 -5.45 5.71 -3.71
CA ILE A 49 -4.43 4.67 -3.64
C ILE A 49 -4.39 4.05 -2.25
N GLY A 50 -4.39 2.71 -2.20
CA GLY A 50 -4.00 1.93 -1.03
C GLY A 50 -2.73 1.15 -1.33
N CYS A 51 -1.67 1.38 -0.57
CA CYS A 51 -0.39 0.70 -0.72
C CYS A 51 -0.35 -0.55 0.16
N LEU A 52 -0.11 -1.71 -0.46
CA LEU A 52 -0.13 -3.02 0.17
C LEU A 52 1.19 -3.75 -0.10
N ALA A 53 1.70 -4.51 0.85
CA ALA A 53 2.86 -5.39 0.64
C ALA A 53 2.41 -6.83 0.41
N GLN A 54 3.14 -7.58 -0.41
CA GLN A 54 2.84 -8.99 -0.68
C GLN A 54 3.32 -9.92 0.45
N THR A 55 4.20 -9.44 1.32
CA THR A 55 4.76 -10.25 2.42
C THR A 55 4.78 -9.47 3.72
N TYR A 56 4.68 -10.21 4.82
CA TYR A 56 4.83 -9.69 6.18
C TYR A 56 6.23 -9.93 6.76
N THR A 57 7.17 -10.50 5.99
CA THR A 57 8.47 -10.94 6.53
C THR A 57 9.64 -10.01 6.20
N ASP A 58 9.49 -9.08 5.24
CA ASP A 58 10.60 -8.24 4.81
C ASP A 58 11.08 -7.28 5.92
N ILE A 59 12.38 -7.33 6.24
CA ILE A 59 13.00 -6.58 7.34
C ILE A 59 12.99 -5.07 7.11
N LEU A 60 13.09 -4.61 5.84
CA LEU A 60 13.08 -3.17 5.53
C LEU A 60 11.68 -2.60 5.69
N MET A 61 10.63 -3.36 5.31
CA MET A 61 9.24 -2.97 5.55
C MET A 61 8.97 -2.77 7.04
N TRP A 62 9.44 -3.66 7.89
CA TRP A 62 9.33 -3.50 9.34
C TRP A 62 10.10 -2.30 9.90
N THR A 63 11.25 -2.00 9.30
CA THR A 63 12.07 -0.86 9.69
C THR A 63 11.40 0.47 9.34
N HIS A 64 10.89 0.59 8.12
CA HIS A 64 10.38 1.86 7.60
C HIS A 64 8.90 2.12 7.96
N TYR A 65 8.06 1.07 7.99
CA TYR A 65 6.61 1.23 8.09
C TYR A 65 6.00 0.71 9.40
N ALA A 66 6.78 0.03 10.24
CA ALA A 66 6.29 -0.54 11.49
C ALA A 66 7.09 -0.04 12.72
N ASP A 67 7.32 1.26 12.80
CA ASP A 67 8.01 1.90 13.94
C ASP A 67 9.30 1.16 14.33
N ASN A 68 10.18 0.92 13.34
CA ASN A 68 11.44 0.19 13.56
C ASN A 68 11.24 -1.13 14.34
N HIS A 69 10.32 -1.96 13.86
CA HIS A 69 9.93 -3.26 14.43
C HIS A 69 9.13 -3.21 15.76
N HIS A 70 8.62 -2.04 16.19
CA HIS A 70 7.75 -1.90 17.35
C HIS A 70 6.26 -1.82 16.97
N GLY A 71 5.93 -1.67 15.69
CA GLY A 71 4.57 -1.59 15.17
C GLY A 71 3.94 -2.95 14.89
N CYS A 72 3.05 -2.97 13.92
CA CYS A 72 2.38 -4.19 13.47
C CYS A 72 2.23 -4.22 11.94
N CYS A 73 2.06 -5.42 11.40
CA CYS A 73 1.58 -5.68 10.06
C CYS A 73 0.19 -6.33 10.14
N ILE A 74 -0.72 -5.92 9.27
CA ILE A 74 -2.11 -6.40 9.25
C ILE A 74 -2.34 -7.16 7.96
N GLU A 75 -2.68 -8.43 8.07
CA GLU A 75 -3.11 -9.29 6.96
C GLU A 75 -4.62 -9.26 6.85
N PHE A 76 -5.13 -9.01 5.65
CA PHE A 76 -6.56 -8.91 5.41
C PHE A 76 -6.95 -9.29 3.98
N GLU A 77 -8.21 -9.61 3.80
CA GLU A 77 -8.88 -9.70 2.50
C GLU A 77 -9.59 -8.38 2.19
N ILE A 78 -9.57 -7.99 0.92
CA ILE A 78 -10.27 -6.78 0.45
C ILE A 78 -11.60 -7.16 -0.14
N ASN A 79 -12.67 -6.51 0.31
CA ASN A 79 -13.98 -6.56 -0.34
C ASN A 79 -13.99 -5.58 -1.53
N ARG A 80 -13.44 -6.07 -2.65
CA ARG A 80 -13.24 -5.28 -3.84
C ARG A 80 -14.58 -4.84 -4.45
N ILE A 81 -14.64 -3.58 -4.89
CA ILE A 81 -15.80 -2.99 -5.57
C ILE A 81 -15.55 -3.06 -7.09
N ASP A 82 -16.60 -3.26 -7.88
CA ASP A 82 -16.51 -3.25 -9.33
C ASP A 82 -15.97 -1.90 -9.84
N GLY A 83 -14.99 -1.96 -10.73
CA GLY A 83 -14.31 -0.78 -11.25
C GLY A 83 -13.02 -0.39 -10.51
N ASP A 84 -12.74 -0.99 -9.35
CA ASP A 84 -11.46 -0.81 -8.65
C ASP A 84 -10.38 -1.74 -9.25
N TYR A 85 -9.12 -1.30 -9.19
CA TYR A 85 -7.96 -2.04 -9.70
C TYR A 85 -7.11 -2.55 -8.54
N LEU A 86 -6.47 -3.69 -8.74
CA LEU A 86 -5.44 -4.23 -7.84
C LEU A 86 -4.25 -4.60 -8.72
N GLU A 87 -3.22 -3.76 -8.71
CA GLU A 87 -2.10 -3.81 -9.64
C GLU A 87 -0.77 -3.93 -8.91
N PRO A 88 0.11 -4.88 -9.31
CA PRO A 88 1.47 -4.92 -8.81
C PRO A 88 2.26 -3.71 -9.31
N MET A 89 3.21 -3.24 -8.49
CA MET A 89 4.14 -2.19 -8.91
C MET A 89 5.11 -2.71 -9.96
N ASN A 90 5.35 -1.88 -10.96
CA ASN A 90 6.42 -2.05 -11.93
C ASN A 90 7.65 -1.24 -11.48
N TYR A 91 8.78 -1.90 -11.30
CA TYR A 91 10.02 -1.27 -10.85
C TYR A 91 11.00 -1.12 -12.01
N SER A 92 11.58 0.08 -12.17
CA SER A 92 12.57 0.35 -13.20
C SER A 92 13.72 1.22 -12.69
N THR A 93 14.81 1.28 -13.47
CA THR A 93 16.01 2.07 -13.13
C THR A 93 15.86 3.56 -13.42
N GLN A 94 14.81 3.96 -14.14
CA GLN A 94 14.56 5.35 -14.55
C GLN A 94 13.07 5.65 -14.63
N ILE A 95 12.73 6.95 -14.58
CA ILE A 95 11.35 7.40 -14.81
C ILE A 95 11.01 7.22 -16.29
N GLU A 96 9.99 6.42 -16.56
CA GLU A 96 9.56 6.06 -17.90
C GLU A 96 8.45 6.98 -18.44
N ALA A 97 8.26 6.97 -19.76
CA ALA A 97 7.08 7.55 -20.38
C ALA A 97 5.87 6.62 -20.13
N PRO A 98 4.66 7.17 -19.96
CA PRO A 98 3.47 6.36 -19.77
C PRO A 98 3.18 5.52 -21.02
N GLN A 99 2.87 4.24 -20.82
CA GLN A 99 2.64 3.29 -21.91
C GLN A 99 1.23 2.70 -21.81
N HIS A 100 0.29 3.31 -22.49
CA HIS A 100 -1.05 2.76 -22.64
C HIS A 100 -1.80 3.40 -23.83
N SER A 101 -2.92 2.79 -24.24
CA SER A 101 -3.73 3.26 -25.37
C SER A 101 -4.75 4.36 -25.00
N ASN A 102 -4.90 4.69 -23.70
CA ASN A 102 -5.83 5.72 -23.24
C ASN A 102 -5.34 6.37 -21.93
N ILE A 103 -5.88 7.56 -21.62
CA ILE A 103 -5.45 8.40 -20.50
C ILE A 103 -5.61 7.70 -19.13
N LEU A 104 -6.66 6.89 -18.93
CA LEU A 104 -6.84 6.15 -17.69
C LEU A 104 -5.75 5.11 -17.50
N GLY A 105 -5.48 4.31 -18.52
CA GLY A 105 -4.42 3.31 -18.48
C GLY A 105 -3.03 3.94 -18.29
N GLU A 106 -2.75 5.07 -18.94
CA GLU A 106 -1.52 5.85 -18.73
C GLU A 106 -1.42 6.34 -17.27
N SER A 107 -2.52 6.84 -16.69
CA SER A 107 -2.56 7.31 -15.31
C SER A 107 -2.34 6.16 -14.32
N VAL A 108 -2.98 5.00 -14.55
CA VAL A 108 -2.76 3.77 -13.76
C VAL A 108 -1.31 3.31 -13.89
N ASN A 109 -0.76 3.26 -15.12
CA ASN A 109 0.64 2.87 -15.36
C ASN A 109 1.63 3.78 -14.60
N ILE A 110 1.41 5.10 -14.61
CA ILE A 110 2.22 6.05 -13.85
C ILE A 110 2.09 5.81 -12.35
N LEU A 111 0.87 5.58 -11.85
CA LEU A 111 0.60 5.35 -10.43
C LEU A 111 1.01 3.96 -9.95
N THR A 112 1.40 3.06 -10.83
CA THR A 112 1.92 1.72 -10.52
C THR A 112 3.38 1.54 -10.94
N HIS A 113 4.10 2.64 -11.09
CA HIS A 113 5.52 2.64 -11.44
C HIS A 113 6.35 3.29 -10.34
N LYS A 114 7.46 2.66 -9.97
CA LYS A 114 8.38 3.10 -8.93
C LYS A 114 9.83 2.85 -9.35
N LEU A 115 10.75 3.62 -8.79
CA LEU A 115 12.17 3.35 -9.02
C LEU A 115 12.62 2.06 -8.29
N GLN A 116 13.54 1.35 -8.93
CA GLN A 116 14.05 0.05 -8.46
C GLN A 116 14.55 0.00 -7.01
N PRO A 117 15.13 1.06 -6.40
CA PRO A 117 15.47 1.04 -4.98
C PRO A 117 14.32 0.71 -4.03
N TRP A 118 13.07 0.88 -4.46
CA TRP A 118 11.87 0.54 -3.70
C TRP A 118 11.35 -0.89 -3.93
N GLU A 119 12.01 -1.69 -4.76
CA GLU A 119 11.55 -3.03 -5.15
C GLU A 119 11.38 -4.00 -3.96
N TYR A 120 12.12 -3.77 -2.86
CA TYR A 120 11.98 -4.55 -1.63
C TYR A 120 10.57 -4.47 -1.02
N GLU A 121 9.79 -3.41 -1.32
CA GLU A 121 8.42 -3.26 -0.83
C GLU A 121 7.47 -4.30 -1.42
N GLN A 122 7.79 -4.86 -2.62
CA GLN A 122 6.93 -5.79 -3.35
C GLN A 122 5.48 -5.32 -3.31
N GLU A 123 5.30 -4.03 -3.64
CA GLU A 123 4.04 -3.33 -3.44
C GLU A 123 2.97 -3.79 -4.44
N ILE A 124 1.75 -3.91 -3.95
CA ILE A 124 0.53 -3.98 -4.76
C ILE A 124 -0.29 -2.75 -4.44
N ARG A 125 -0.79 -2.07 -5.45
CA ARG A 125 -1.68 -0.92 -5.30
C ARG A 125 -3.12 -1.30 -5.52
N TYR A 126 -3.93 -0.93 -4.54
CA TYR A 126 -5.37 -0.83 -4.71
C TYR A 126 -5.69 0.58 -5.22
N LEU A 127 -6.34 0.69 -6.39
CA LEU A 127 -6.63 1.95 -7.06
C LEU A 127 -8.14 2.09 -7.25
N ARG A 128 -8.68 3.24 -6.88
CA ARG A 128 -10.09 3.60 -7.05
C ARG A 128 -10.18 4.92 -7.79
N GLN A 129 -10.82 4.93 -8.95
CA GLN A 129 -11.19 6.16 -9.64
C GLN A 129 -12.42 6.78 -9.00
N ILE A 130 -12.39 8.10 -8.76
CA ILE A 130 -13.49 8.87 -8.23
C ILE A 130 -13.88 9.98 -9.21
N ASP A 131 -15.19 10.20 -9.39
CA ASP A 131 -15.71 11.28 -10.24
C ASP A 131 -15.84 12.61 -9.49
N ARG A 132 -15.97 12.55 -8.18
CA ARG A 132 -16.08 13.68 -7.27
C ARG A 132 -15.50 13.33 -5.89
N ILE A 133 -15.10 14.36 -5.16
CA ILE A 133 -14.62 14.17 -3.78
C ILE A 133 -15.82 13.70 -2.93
N ASP A 134 -15.73 12.48 -2.44
CA ASP A 134 -16.65 11.87 -1.49
C ASP A 134 -15.84 11.27 -0.36
N TYR A 135 -16.18 11.61 0.89
CA TYR A 135 -15.45 11.11 2.05
C TYR A 135 -15.47 9.58 2.13
N ASP A 136 -16.59 8.97 1.81
CA ASP A 136 -16.75 7.51 1.86
C ASP A 136 -15.94 6.79 0.77
N ALA A 137 -15.61 7.48 -0.33
CA ALA A 137 -14.78 6.92 -1.39
C ALA A 137 -13.34 6.61 -0.91
N HIS A 138 -12.86 7.30 0.13
CA HIS A 138 -11.56 7.05 0.74
C HIS A 138 -11.46 5.75 1.54
N TYR A 139 -12.54 5.00 1.67
CA TYR A 139 -12.54 3.77 2.48
C TYR A 139 -12.96 2.56 1.66
N VAL A 140 -12.26 1.46 1.88
CA VAL A 140 -12.62 0.16 1.35
C VAL A 140 -12.73 -0.85 2.50
N ASN A 141 -13.82 -1.62 2.49
CA ASN A 141 -14.06 -2.64 3.52
C ASN A 141 -13.06 -3.79 3.37
N ILE A 142 -12.54 -4.24 4.50
CA ILE A 142 -11.61 -5.33 4.59
C ILE A 142 -12.08 -6.35 5.63
N ASN A 143 -11.62 -7.60 5.48
CA ASN A 143 -11.76 -8.64 6.49
C ASN A 143 -10.37 -8.92 7.08
N ILE A 144 -10.11 -8.47 8.30
CA ILE A 144 -8.81 -8.66 8.96
C ILE A 144 -8.68 -10.12 9.41
N ILE A 145 -7.59 -10.78 8.99
CA ILE A 145 -7.29 -12.18 9.27
C ILE A 145 -6.29 -12.28 10.41
N THR A 146 -5.12 -11.65 10.25
CA THR A 146 -4.00 -11.76 11.19
C THR A 146 -3.37 -10.40 11.45
N VAL A 147 -2.98 -10.18 12.70
CA VAL A 147 -2.12 -9.06 13.11
C VAL A 147 -0.79 -9.63 13.60
N TYR A 148 0.27 -9.30 12.88
CA TYR A 148 1.64 -9.60 13.25
C TYR A 148 2.21 -8.44 14.05
N LEU A 149 2.66 -8.71 15.27
CA LEU A 149 3.33 -7.72 16.12
C LEU A 149 4.84 -7.79 15.92
N GLY A 150 5.48 -6.64 15.93
CA GLY A 150 6.91 -6.51 15.66
C GLY A 150 7.79 -7.20 16.70
N VAL A 151 8.95 -7.67 16.24
CA VAL A 151 9.91 -8.46 17.06
C VAL A 151 10.49 -7.69 18.22
N LYS A 152 10.55 -6.35 18.15
CA LYS A 152 11.10 -5.48 19.21
C LYS A 152 10.06 -5.06 20.26
N LEU A 153 8.79 -5.42 20.10
CA LEU A 153 7.80 -5.17 21.16
C LEU A 153 8.15 -5.94 22.42
N SER A 154 8.10 -5.23 23.56
CA SER A 154 8.23 -5.89 24.87
C SER A 154 7.07 -6.87 25.09
N LYS A 155 7.29 -7.92 25.86
CA LYS A 155 6.22 -8.87 26.25
C LYS A 155 5.01 -8.15 26.87
N LYS A 156 5.26 -7.10 27.67
CA LYS A 156 4.20 -6.30 28.29
C LYS A 156 3.37 -5.56 27.22
N SER A 157 4.03 -4.92 26.27
CA SER A 157 3.37 -4.18 25.17
C SER A 157 2.62 -5.15 24.25
N ALA A 158 3.23 -6.26 23.87
CA ALA A 158 2.58 -7.27 23.04
C ALA A 158 1.31 -7.81 23.70
N THR A 159 1.36 -8.18 24.98
CA THR A 159 0.19 -8.62 25.76
C THR A 159 -0.89 -7.54 25.83
N TYR A 160 -0.51 -6.28 26.00
CA TYR A 160 -1.46 -5.16 26.02
C TYR A 160 -2.19 -5.03 24.67
N TYR A 161 -1.47 -5.00 23.55
CA TYR A 161 -2.08 -4.89 22.22
C TYR A 161 -2.93 -6.11 21.86
N GLN A 162 -2.48 -7.33 22.22
CA GLN A 162 -3.29 -8.52 22.04
C GLN A 162 -4.66 -8.40 22.74
N LYS A 163 -4.67 -8.00 24.01
CA LYS A 163 -5.92 -7.82 24.76
C LYS A 163 -6.80 -6.74 24.11
N LEU A 164 -6.22 -5.61 23.74
CA LEU A 164 -6.95 -4.48 23.15
C LEU A 164 -7.61 -4.87 21.82
N ILE A 165 -6.86 -5.51 20.92
CA ILE A 165 -7.38 -5.93 19.61
C ILE A 165 -8.44 -7.03 19.77
N THR A 166 -8.20 -8.01 20.63
CA THR A 166 -9.18 -9.09 20.92
C THR A 166 -10.50 -8.54 21.49
N GLN A 167 -10.45 -7.46 22.28
CA GLN A 167 -11.67 -6.80 22.76
C GLN A 167 -12.47 -6.13 21.64
N ILE A 168 -11.81 -5.60 20.63
CA ILE A 168 -12.45 -4.94 19.49
C ILE A 168 -12.96 -5.99 18.49
N SER A 169 -12.13 -6.96 18.16
CA SER A 169 -12.46 -8.02 17.19
C SER A 169 -11.92 -9.38 17.65
N PRO A 170 -12.75 -10.19 18.31
CA PRO A 170 -12.33 -11.48 18.91
C PRO A 170 -11.89 -12.55 17.90
N SER A 171 -12.28 -12.38 16.61
CA SER A 171 -11.97 -13.35 15.53
C SER A 171 -10.57 -13.19 14.94
N ILE A 172 -9.90 -12.06 15.20
CA ILE A 172 -8.58 -11.77 14.61
C ILE A 172 -7.49 -12.64 15.28
N THR A 173 -6.68 -13.30 14.45
CA THR A 173 -5.47 -13.98 14.93
C THR A 173 -4.39 -12.94 15.22
N ILE A 174 -3.76 -13.01 16.41
CA ILE A 174 -2.70 -12.07 16.78
C ILE A 174 -1.47 -12.86 17.22
N ARG A 175 -0.32 -12.59 16.61
CA ARG A 175 0.94 -13.21 17.02
C ARG A 175 2.10 -12.24 16.93
N GLN A 176 3.08 -12.36 17.82
CA GLN A 176 4.35 -11.66 17.72
C GLN A 176 5.30 -12.43 16.81
N LEU A 177 5.95 -11.73 15.88
CA LEU A 177 7.00 -12.31 15.05
C LEU A 177 8.25 -12.62 15.87
N ARG A 178 9.02 -13.59 15.41
CA ARG A 178 10.35 -13.92 15.88
C ARG A 178 11.39 -13.44 14.86
N THR A 179 12.58 -13.14 15.32
CA THR A 179 13.65 -12.60 14.46
C THR A 179 14.01 -13.52 13.29
N GLU A 180 13.94 -14.83 13.51
CA GLU A 180 14.21 -15.84 12.48
C GLU A 180 13.16 -15.96 11.38
N GLU A 181 12.01 -15.30 11.53
CA GLU A 181 10.96 -15.23 10.52
C GLU A 181 11.17 -14.04 9.56
N LEU A 182 12.06 -13.11 9.92
CA LEU A 182 12.35 -11.97 9.08
C LEU A 182 13.29 -12.36 7.94
N THR A 183 13.05 -11.79 6.79
CA THR A 183 13.78 -12.05 5.55
C THR A 183 14.19 -10.73 4.92
N TRP A 184 15.15 -10.77 4.00
CA TRP A 184 15.42 -9.63 3.11
C TRP A 184 14.92 -9.92 1.70
N TRP A 185 14.63 -8.88 0.98
CA TRP A 185 14.49 -8.94 -0.47
C TRP A 185 15.88 -9.16 -1.12
N ASP A 186 16.03 -10.26 -1.86
CA ASP A 186 17.26 -10.63 -2.56
C ASP A 186 17.14 -10.58 -4.10
N GLY A 187 16.00 -10.07 -4.61
CA GLY A 187 15.74 -9.95 -6.05
C GLY A 187 15.34 -11.25 -6.75
N GLU A 188 15.28 -12.40 -6.07
CA GLU A 188 15.11 -13.72 -6.71
C GLU A 188 13.84 -14.48 -6.34
N ARG A 189 13.00 -14.00 -5.43
CA ARG A 189 11.91 -14.80 -4.83
C ARG A 189 10.70 -15.14 -5.71
N ASN A 190 10.71 -14.77 -6.98
CA ASN A 190 9.63 -15.09 -7.93
C ASN A 190 10.15 -15.55 -9.29
N LYS A 191 11.24 -16.33 -9.34
CA LYS A 191 11.65 -17.04 -10.54
C LYS A 191 11.28 -18.51 -10.48
#